data_0352eb1cc8b6bfc52628d08fc853fda2
#
_entry.id   0352eb1cc8b6bfc52628d08fc853fda2
#
_cell.length_a   1.000
_cell.length_b   1.000
_cell.length_c   1.000
_cell.angle_alpha   90.00
_cell.angle_beta   90.00
_cell.angle_gamma   90.00
#
_symmetry.space_group_name_H-M   'P 1'
#
loop_
_entity.id
_entity.type
_entity.pdbx_description
1 polymer ?
#
loop_
_entity_poly.entity_id
_entity_poly.type
_entity_poly.pdbx_seq_one_letter_code
_entity_poly.pdbx_strand_id
1 'polypeptide(L)'
;MVKRNIKWLLVVLVLGLYPSILHAEDPYGEMKALADSARKVLGQDRLPSVNARWMKLARELNDTVQISDAHNNLISHYYQLGDIDHLKAATYEYMDWCRKYQRTRDRYMAWRQYIQRMTEKGMQEEAMAETVRLHQDAEQARDKYGLACGEMCIGYNHRVFGNNVKLCIENYNNALKLFEEGSYYRDAYVVLLNIIQTYLSRSEYAEAGEYLSKLSQLEDELNRKQVDIDPSLHLRFCEFRVIGLLANEGRKAAEPYIEETDRFYRQHPESSTPEAWFGYKIMCCRILGDLKGNIAYVDSLMDYQHSLGLCYPYNHYMKGELQEQLGDYRAACRSYARYGAVSDSVRTAEMDDKLSKYTAQFEVDRLKMEKLELSARLNEERLMIALAVGGLVLLLLLLITYLYIRTLSMNRKLEAARRAVEKMSQVKSSFIPVSYTH
;
A
#
# COMPACT_ATOMS: atom_id res chain seq x y z
N MET A 1 -29.62 44.59 -56.34
CA MET A 1 -29.10 44.87 -54.99
C MET A 1 -29.21 43.68 -54.02
N VAL A 2 -30.14 42.79 -54.14
CA VAL A 2 -30.39 41.66 -53.19
C VAL A 2 -29.30 40.58 -53.21
N LYS A 3 -28.67 40.26 -54.38
CA LYS A 3 -27.61 39.22 -54.46
C LYS A 3 -26.26 39.57 -53.82
N ARG A 4 -26.02 40.87 -53.56
CA ARG A 4 -24.73 41.33 -52.95
C ARG A 4 -24.79 41.24 -51.43
N ASN A 5 -25.96 41.35 -50.83
CA ASN A 5 -26.10 41.25 -49.35
C ASN A 5 -26.09 39.82 -48.82
N ILE A 6 -26.47 38.81 -49.63
CA ILE A 6 -26.44 37.39 -49.24
C ILE A 6 -24.99 36.87 -49.11
N LYS A 7 -24.07 37.36 -49.97
CA LYS A 7 -22.63 36.98 -49.84
C LYS A 7 -21.98 37.55 -48.59
N TRP A 8 -22.34 38.76 -48.18
CA TRP A 8 -21.84 39.33 -46.91
C TRP A 8 -22.44 38.64 -45.67
N LEU A 9 -23.70 38.24 -45.71
CA LEU A 9 -24.30 37.47 -44.62
C LEU A 9 -23.68 36.06 -44.44
N LEU A 10 -23.32 35.39 -45.53
CA LEU A 10 -22.61 34.13 -45.53
C LEU A 10 -21.18 34.28 -45.01
N VAL A 11 -20.48 35.36 -45.35
CA VAL A 11 -19.13 35.65 -44.84
C VAL A 11 -19.16 35.97 -43.34
N VAL A 12 -20.16 36.71 -42.85
CA VAL A 12 -20.33 37.01 -41.41
C VAL A 12 -20.75 35.75 -40.65
N LEU A 13 -21.56 34.88 -41.22
CA LEU A 13 -21.93 33.58 -40.63
C LEU A 13 -20.75 32.62 -40.57
N VAL A 14 -19.89 32.58 -41.58
CA VAL A 14 -18.67 31.77 -41.59
C VAL A 14 -17.62 32.36 -40.65
N LEU A 15 -17.48 33.70 -40.58
CA LEU A 15 -16.56 34.35 -39.62
C LEU A 15 -17.09 34.34 -38.18
N GLY A 16 -18.41 34.27 -37.97
CA GLY A 16 -19.04 34.11 -36.65
C GLY A 16 -18.97 32.68 -36.08
N LEU A 17 -18.80 31.67 -36.96
CA LEU A 17 -18.56 30.28 -36.55
C LEU A 17 -17.08 29.94 -36.34
N TYR A 18 -16.16 30.81 -36.85
CA TYR A 18 -14.71 30.62 -36.74
C TYR A 18 -14.12 30.76 -35.31
N PRO A 19 -14.65 31.64 -34.42
CA PRO A 19 -14.12 31.67 -33.04
C PRO A 19 -14.45 30.46 -32.22
N SER A 20 -15.49 29.70 -32.57
CA SER A 20 -15.89 28.48 -31.85
C SER A 20 -15.10 27.23 -32.24
N ILE A 21 -14.38 27.28 -33.38
CA ILE A 21 -13.55 26.17 -33.88
C ILE A 21 -12.08 26.36 -33.46
N LEU A 22 -11.67 27.58 -33.06
CA LEU A 22 -10.28 27.92 -32.69
C LEU A 22 -9.95 27.66 -31.21
N HIS A 23 -10.90 27.14 -30.43
CA HIS A 23 -10.67 26.61 -29.09
C HIS A 23 -11.26 25.21 -29.00
N ALA A 24 -10.91 24.33 -29.94
CA ALA A 24 -10.92 22.93 -29.64
C ALA A 24 -9.85 22.73 -28.57
N GLU A 25 -10.25 22.70 -27.30
CA GLU A 25 -9.37 22.30 -26.20
C GLU A 25 -8.73 20.98 -26.65
N ASP A 26 -7.40 20.98 -26.73
CA ASP A 26 -6.66 19.73 -26.95
C ASP A 26 -6.66 18.96 -25.61
N PRO A 27 -7.59 18.00 -25.42
CA PRO A 27 -7.73 17.32 -24.14
C PRO A 27 -6.49 16.49 -23.83
N TYR A 28 -5.74 16.05 -24.86
CA TYR A 28 -4.47 15.35 -24.64
C TYR A 28 -3.36 16.30 -24.20
N GLY A 29 -3.33 17.53 -24.77
CA GLY A 29 -2.41 18.57 -24.32
C GLY A 29 -2.70 19.01 -22.89
N GLU A 30 -3.98 19.19 -22.51
CA GLU A 30 -4.37 19.48 -21.13
C GLU A 30 -3.99 18.34 -20.19
N MET A 31 -4.28 17.11 -20.56
CA MET A 31 -3.93 15.92 -19.77
C MET A 31 -2.42 15.83 -19.52
N LYS A 32 -1.60 16.05 -20.54
CA LYS A 32 -0.14 16.09 -20.42
C LYS A 32 0.32 17.21 -19.48
N ALA A 33 -0.25 18.40 -19.59
CA ALA A 33 0.07 19.52 -18.71
C ALA A 33 -0.31 19.25 -17.26
N LEU A 34 -1.44 18.56 -17.01
CA LEU A 34 -1.85 18.12 -15.67
C LEU A 34 -0.90 17.05 -15.12
N ALA A 35 -0.49 16.08 -15.94
CA ALA A 35 0.48 15.06 -15.55
C ALA A 35 1.82 15.68 -15.16
N ASP A 36 2.35 16.59 -15.97
CA ASP A 36 3.60 17.31 -15.69
C ASP A 36 3.49 18.20 -14.45
N SER A 37 2.33 18.85 -14.25
CA SER A 37 2.06 19.63 -13.05
C SER A 37 1.99 18.74 -11.81
N ALA A 38 1.32 17.58 -11.88
CA ALA A 38 1.21 16.64 -10.77
C ALA A 38 2.59 16.11 -10.37
N ARG A 39 3.45 15.76 -11.32
CA ARG A 39 4.81 15.29 -11.03
C ARG A 39 5.66 16.38 -10.35
N LYS A 40 5.52 17.64 -10.75
CA LYS A 40 6.27 18.78 -10.17
C LYS A 40 5.85 19.11 -8.73
N VAL A 41 4.64 18.77 -8.34
CA VAL A 41 4.10 19.05 -6.99
C VAL A 41 4.07 17.80 -6.10
N LEU A 42 4.80 16.76 -6.48
CA LEU A 42 4.93 15.55 -5.69
C LEU A 42 5.41 15.90 -4.26
N GLY A 43 4.78 15.32 -3.24
CA GLY A 43 5.05 15.63 -1.83
C GLY A 43 4.43 16.93 -1.30
N GLN A 44 3.70 17.71 -2.10
CA GLN A 44 3.01 18.93 -1.67
C GLN A 44 1.51 18.70 -1.48
N ASP A 45 0.89 19.41 -0.53
CA ASP A 45 -0.54 19.28 -0.17
C ASP A 45 -1.52 19.47 -1.35
N ARG A 46 -1.11 20.21 -2.38
CA ARG A 46 -1.92 20.46 -3.58
C ARG A 46 -1.96 19.29 -4.57
N LEU A 47 -1.08 18.30 -4.42
CA LEU A 47 -1.01 17.18 -5.39
C LEU A 47 -2.33 16.41 -5.51
N PRO A 48 -3.03 16.02 -4.45
CA PRO A 48 -4.27 15.25 -4.57
C PRO A 48 -5.31 15.93 -5.47
N SER A 49 -5.45 17.26 -5.40
CA SER A 49 -6.38 18.01 -6.22
C SER A 49 -5.98 18.06 -7.71
N VAL A 50 -4.69 18.26 -7.99
CA VAL A 50 -4.16 18.23 -9.37
C VAL A 50 -4.29 16.83 -9.96
N ASN A 51 -3.92 15.82 -9.18
CA ASN A 51 -3.99 14.42 -9.59
C ASN A 51 -5.44 13.95 -9.85
N ALA A 52 -6.40 14.42 -9.06
CA ALA A 52 -7.81 14.13 -9.28
C ALA A 52 -8.33 14.69 -10.61
N ARG A 53 -7.89 15.90 -11.02
CA ARG A 53 -8.21 16.46 -12.33
C ARG A 53 -7.58 15.66 -13.46
N TRP A 54 -6.29 15.27 -13.31
CA TRP A 54 -5.61 14.40 -14.26
C TRP A 54 -6.33 13.08 -14.44
N MET A 55 -6.63 12.40 -13.31
CA MET A 55 -7.36 11.13 -13.29
C MET A 55 -8.74 11.22 -13.97
N LYS A 56 -9.48 12.31 -13.70
CA LYS A 56 -10.79 12.55 -14.32
C LYS A 56 -10.67 12.61 -15.84
N LEU A 57 -9.76 13.44 -16.35
CA LEU A 57 -9.56 13.61 -17.79
C LEU A 57 -9.06 12.32 -18.46
N ALA A 58 -8.15 11.59 -17.80
CA ALA A 58 -7.68 10.29 -18.28
C ALA A 58 -8.81 9.25 -18.38
N ARG A 59 -9.75 9.26 -17.42
CA ARG A 59 -10.97 8.40 -17.46
C ARG A 59 -11.92 8.81 -18.57
N GLU A 60 -12.14 10.10 -18.80
CA GLU A 60 -12.98 10.62 -19.90
C GLU A 60 -12.44 10.22 -21.26
N LEU A 61 -11.11 10.22 -21.42
CA LEU A 61 -10.42 9.80 -22.65
C LEU A 61 -10.20 8.28 -22.76
N ASN A 62 -10.58 7.50 -21.73
CA ASN A 62 -10.32 6.07 -21.62
C ASN A 62 -8.84 5.70 -21.78
N ASP A 63 -7.92 6.59 -21.38
CA ASP A 63 -6.49 6.36 -21.44
C ASP A 63 -6.00 5.58 -20.21
N THR A 64 -5.92 4.26 -20.36
CA THR A 64 -5.53 3.35 -19.28
C THR A 64 -4.08 3.54 -18.83
N VAL A 65 -3.20 4.07 -19.66
CA VAL A 65 -1.81 4.39 -19.30
C VAL A 65 -1.80 5.58 -18.35
N GLN A 66 -2.47 6.66 -18.73
CA GLN A 66 -2.54 7.86 -17.90
C GLN A 66 -3.31 7.63 -16.58
N ILE A 67 -4.33 6.76 -16.59
CA ILE A 67 -5.01 6.34 -15.36
C ILE A 67 -4.03 5.61 -14.43
N SER A 68 -3.24 4.68 -14.96
CA SER A 68 -2.21 3.96 -14.22
C SER A 68 -1.16 4.89 -13.65
N ASP A 69 -0.66 5.83 -14.47
CA ASP A 69 0.35 6.81 -14.05
C ASP A 69 -0.19 7.73 -12.95
N ALA A 70 -1.44 8.17 -13.05
CA ALA A 70 -2.07 8.99 -12.02
C ALA A 70 -2.23 8.24 -10.68
N HIS A 71 -2.57 6.94 -10.70
CA HIS A 71 -2.58 6.11 -9.50
C HIS A 71 -1.19 5.99 -8.88
N ASN A 72 -0.17 5.67 -9.70
CA ASN A 72 1.22 5.54 -9.23
C ASN A 72 1.76 6.86 -8.66
N ASN A 73 1.40 8.00 -9.26
CA ASN A 73 1.80 9.31 -8.76
C ASN A 73 1.19 9.61 -7.39
N LEU A 74 -0.07 9.23 -7.17
CA LEU A 74 -0.74 9.39 -5.88
C LEU A 74 -0.15 8.48 -4.80
N ILE A 75 0.15 7.21 -5.14
CA ILE A 75 0.84 6.26 -4.27
C ILE A 75 2.22 6.81 -3.89
N SER A 76 3.00 7.29 -4.87
CA SER A 76 4.32 7.89 -4.63
C SER A 76 4.25 9.11 -3.72
N HIS A 77 3.22 9.93 -3.85
CA HIS A 77 2.98 11.08 -2.98
C HIS A 77 2.79 10.68 -1.52
N TYR A 78 1.85 9.79 -1.25
CA TYR A 78 1.60 9.35 0.12
C TYR A 78 2.75 8.51 0.69
N TYR A 79 3.47 7.78 -0.18
CA TYR A 79 4.71 7.11 0.20
C TYR A 79 5.76 8.12 0.70
N GLN A 80 6.00 9.21 -0.04
CA GLN A 80 6.95 10.26 0.37
C GLN A 80 6.55 10.95 1.67
N LEU A 81 5.28 11.31 1.83
CA LEU A 81 4.76 11.90 3.07
C LEU A 81 4.79 10.92 4.26
N GLY A 82 4.86 9.62 3.99
CA GLY A 82 4.76 8.58 5.01
C GLY A 82 3.37 8.50 5.65
N ASP A 83 2.37 8.96 4.93
CA ASP A 83 0.95 8.89 5.32
C ASP A 83 0.42 7.49 4.96
N ILE A 84 0.47 6.59 5.92
CA ILE A 84 0.15 5.17 5.74
C ILE A 84 -1.34 4.96 5.43
N ASP A 85 -2.23 5.73 6.02
CA ASP A 85 -3.67 5.55 5.83
C ASP A 85 -4.11 5.92 4.42
N HIS A 86 -3.68 7.07 3.92
CA HIS A 86 -3.96 7.48 2.54
C HIS A 86 -3.18 6.62 1.53
N LEU A 87 -1.94 6.21 1.85
CA LEU A 87 -1.17 5.28 1.02
C LEU A 87 -1.91 3.95 0.86
N LYS A 88 -2.44 3.40 1.96
CA LYS A 88 -3.25 2.19 1.95
C LYS A 88 -4.46 2.35 1.03
N ALA A 89 -5.25 3.40 1.24
CA ALA A 89 -6.45 3.65 0.45
C ALA A 89 -6.14 3.76 -1.05
N ALA A 90 -5.14 4.56 -1.42
CA ALA A 90 -4.70 4.74 -2.81
C ALA A 90 -4.19 3.42 -3.43
N THR A 91 -3.43 2.64 -2.66
CA THR A 91 -2.90 1.33 -3.13
C THR A 91 -4.03 0.35 -3.40
N TYR A 92 -4.98 0.21 -2.49
CA TYR A 92 -6.08 -0.74 -2.67
C TYR A 92 -7.03 -0.32 -3.80
N GLU A 93 -7.33 0.97 -3.95
CA GLU A 93 -8.09 1.50 -5.10
C GLU A 93 -7.38 1.14 -6.42
N TYR A 94 -6.07 1.34 -6.49
CA TYR A 94 -5.29 0.99 -7.68
C TYR A 94 -5.25 -0.52 -7.93
N MET A 95 -5.10 -1.34 -6.89
CA MET A 95 -5.11 -2.79 -7.01
C MET A 95 -6.45 -3.31 -7.56
N ASP A 96 -7.57 -2.73 -7.13
CA ASP A 96 -8.90 -3.08 -7.65
C ASP A 96 -9.06 -2.68 -9.11
N TRP A 97 -8.58 -1.49 -9.47
CA TRP A 97 -8.52 -1.06 -10.87
C TRP A 97 -7.64 -2.02 -11.71
N CYS A 98 -6.46 -2.38 -11.21
CA CYS A 98 -5.56 -3.34 -11.87
C CYS A 98 -6.22 -4.70 -12.10
N ARG A 99 -6.98 -5.21 -11.13
CA ARG A 99 -7.75 -6.47 -11.30
C ARG A 99 -8.75 -6.36 -12.45
N LYS A 100 -9.51 -5.25 -12.50
CA LYS A 100 -10.50 -5.02 -13.55
C LYS A 100 -9.88 -4.97 -14.96
N TYR A 101 -8.69 -4.40 -15.08
CA TYR A 101 -8.00 -4.22 -16.37
C TYR A 101 -6.87 -5.24 -16.62
N GLN A 102 -6.79 -6.30 -15.81
CA GLN A 102 -5.81 -7.41 -15.91
C GLN A 102 -4.35 -6.94 -15.88
N ARG A 103 -4.06 -5.87 -15.13
CA ARG A 103 -2.71 -5.32 -14.96
C ARG A 103 -2.02 -5.94 -13.75
N THR A 104 -1.75 -7.22 -13.82
CA THR A 104 -1.26 -8.03 -12.69
C THR A 104 0.08 -7.53 -12.14
N ARG A 105 1.01 -7.16 -13.02
CA ARG A 105 2.32 -6.64 -12.62
C ARG A 105 2.20 -5.35 -11.80
N ASP A 106 1.41 -4.40 -12.29
CA ASP A 106 1.22 -3.11 -11.62
C ASP A 106 0.56 -3.29 -10.24
N ARG A 107 -0.35 -4.24 -10.12
CA ARG A 107 -1.00 -4.61 -8.86
C ARG A 107 0.00 -5.06 -7.80
N TYR A 108 0.86 -6.03 -8.13
CA TYR A 108 1.86 -6.53 -7.17
C TYR A 108 2.95 -5.50 -6.88
N MET A 109 3.32 -4.67 -7.85
CA MET A 109 4.28 -3.59 -7.65
C MET A 109 3.75 -2.56 -6.64
N ALA A 110 2.51 -2.11 -6.78
CA ALA A 110 1.88 -1.18 -5.86
C ALA A 110 1.75 -1.77 -4.44
N TRP A 111 1.35 -3.05 -4.34
CA TRP A 111 1.23 -3.73 -3.06
C TRP A 111 2.58 -3.86 -2.34
N ARG A 112 3.64 -4.24 -3.08
CA ARG A 112 5.02 -4.30 -2.58
C ARG A 112 5.48 -2.94 -2.04
N GLN A 113 5.21 -1.83 -2.76
CA GLN A 113 5.57 -0.49 -2.30
C GLN A 113 4.88 -0.12 -0.98
N TYR A 114 3.60 -0.45 -0.84
CA TYR A 114 2.87 -0.23 0.41
C TYR A 114 3.47 -1.04 1.57
N ILE A 115 3.77 -2.32 1.36
CA ILE A 115 4.43 -3.17 2.36
C ILE A 115 5.80 -2.59 2.76
N GLN A 116 6.59 -2.19 1.77
CA GLN A 116 7.90 -1.57 2.02
C GLN A 116 7.77 -0.34 2.92
N ARG A 117 6.78 0.53 2.66
CA ARG A 117 6.61 1.74 3.47
C ARG A 117 6.18 1.44 4.90
N MET A 118 5.30 0.46 5.11
CA MET A 118 4.98 -0.01 6.46
C MET A 118 6.21 -0.53 7.20
N THR A 119 7.05 -1.31 6.52
CA THR A 119 8.30 -1.81 7.06
C THR A 119 9.24 -0.68 7.48
N GLU A 120 9.40 0.35 6.64
CA GLU A 120 10.21 1.54 6.93
C GLU A 120 9.66 2.35 8.12
N LYS A 121 8.36 2.33 8.34
CA LYS A 121 7.69 2.97 9.49
C LYS A 121 7.70 2.12 10.76
N GLY A 122 8.32 0.95 10.73
CA GLY A 122 8.41 0.05 11.88
C GLY A 122 7.12 -0.70 12.21
N MET A 123 6.14 -0.73 11.29
CA MET A 123 4.86 -1.43 11.45
C MET A 123 5.04 -2.92 11.14
N GLN A 124 5.73 -3.64 12.05
CA GLN A 124 6.19 -5.01 11.81
C GLN A 124 5.04 -5.99 11.57
N GLU A 125 4.04 -5.98 12.44
CA GLU A 125 2.93 -6.94 12.37
C GLU A 125 2.10 -6.76 11.10
N GLU A 126 1.76 -5.52 10.77
CA GLU A 126 0.98 -5.18 9.58
C GLU A 126 1.75 -5.47 8.29
N ALA A 127 3.03 -5.11 8.24
CA ALA A 127 3.89 -5.39 7.09
C ALA A 127 4.05 -6.89 6.85
N MET A 128 4.23 -7.69 7.91
CA MET A 128 4.30 -9.14 7.83
C MET A 128 2.96 -9.74 7.37
N ALA A 129 1.84 -9.28 7.92
CA ALA A 129 0.51 -9.76 7.53
C ALA A 129 0.20 -9.47 6.05
N GLU A 130 0.51 -8.27 5.57
CA GLU A 130 0.34 -7.92 4.15
C GLU A 130 1.28 -8.70 3.23
N THR A 131 2.52 -8.97 3.67
CA THR A 131 3.47 -9.81 2.93
C THR A 131 2.93 -11.23 2.73
N VAL A 132 2.37 -11.83 3.78
CA VAL A 132 1.75 -13.16 3.69
C VAL A 132 0.55 -13.15 2.73
N ARG A 133 -0.30 -12.12 2.80
CA ARG A 133 -1.44 -11.97 1.87
C ARG A 133 -1.00 -11.85 0.41
N LEU A 134 0.02 -11.04 0.14
CA LEU A 134 0.57 -10.87 -1.20
C LEU A 134 1.10 -12.21 -1.73
N HIS A 135 1.88 -12.92 -0.92
CA HIS A 135 2.47 -14.20 -1.30
C HIS A 135 1.38 -15.26 -1.59
N GLN A 136 0.38 -15.37 -0.71
CA GLN A 136 -0.75 -16.29 -0.90
C GLN A 136 -1.59 -15.96 -2.15
N ASP A 137 -1.86 -14.68 -2.41
CA ASP A 137 -2.57 -14.24 -3.62
C ASP A 137 -1.78 -14.62 -4.89
N ALA A 138 -0.46 -14.44 -4.88
CA ALA A 138 0.42 -14.80 -5.98
C ALA A 138 0.51 -16.33 -6.19
N GLU A 139 0.56 -17.12 -5.12
CA GLU A 139 0.52 -18.59 -5.19
C GLU A 139 -0.79 -19.10 -5.80
N GLN A 140 -1.93 -18.59 -5.32
CA GLN A 140 -3.24 -18.96 -5.84
C GLN A 140 -3.39 -18.59 -7.32
N ALA A 141 -2.88 -17.43 -7.70
CA ALA A 141 -2.87 -16.97 -9.09
C ALA A 141 -1.79 -17.67 -9.96
N ARG A 142 -0.86 -18.41 -9.36
CA ARG A 142 0.34 -18.96 -10.01
C ARG A 142 1.14 -17.90 -10.76
N ASP A 143 1.20 -16.70 -10.20
CA ASP A 143 1.84 -15.55 -10.81
C ASP A 143 3.28 -15.42 -10.33
N LYS A 144 4.25 -15.66 -11.24
CA LYS A 144 5.67 -15.60 -10.93
C LYS A 144 6.15 -14.21 -10.50
N TYR A 145 5.57 -13.15 -11.10
CA TYR A 145 5.94 -11.77 -10.72
C TYR A 145 5.48 -11.44 -9.31
N GLY A 146 4.26 -11.84 -8.96
CA GLY A 146 3.72 -11.69 -7.61
C GLY A 146 4.54 -12.47 -6.58
N LEU A 147 4.90 -13.74 -6.88
CA LEU A 147 5.77 -14.53 -6.02
C LEU A 147 7.12 -13.85 -5.78
N ALA A 148 7.75 -13.33 -6.84
CA ALA A 148 9.01 -12.58 -6.72
C ALA A 148 8.84 -11.33 -5.83
N CYS A 149 7.74 -10.58 -5.96
CA CYS A 149 7.42 -9.46 -5.09
C CYS A 149 7.25 -9.90 -3.63
N GLY A 150 6.61 -11.06 -3.37
CA GLY A 150 6.45 -11.65 -2.05
C GLY A 150 7.80 -11.99 -1.41
N GLU A 151 8.65 -12.73 -2.12
CA GLU A 151 10.02 -13.06 -1.68
C GLU A 151 10.83 -11.80 -1.37
N MET A 152 10.72 -10.77 -2.21
CA MET A 152 11.38 -9.49 -2.00
C MET A 152 10.89 -8.79 -0.72
N CYS A 153 9.60 -8.82 -0.43
CA CYS A 153 9.04 -8.27 0.81
C CYS A 153 9.51 -9.06 2.04
N ILE A 154 9.54 -10.39 1.98
CA ILE A 154 10.04 -11.24 3.05
C ILE A 154 11.51 -10.90 3.34
N GLY A 155 12.34 -10.83 2.30
CA GLY A 155 13.75 -10.45 2.42
C GLY A 155 13.92 -9.07 3.07
N TYR A 156 13.12 -8.09 2.65
CA TYR A 156 13.15 -6.74 3.21
C TYR A 156 12.76 -6.70 4.68
N ASN A 157 11.71 -7.43 5.06
CA ASN A 157 11.29 -7.56 6.46
C ASN A 157 12.36 -8.21 7.34
N HIS A 158 13.03 -9.27 6.85
CA HIS A 158 14.17 -9.86 7.56
C HIS A 158 15.35 -8.92 7.72
N ARG A 159 15.61 -8.06 6.73
CA ARG A 159 16.66 -7.04 6.83
C ARG A 159 16.35 -6.00 7.90
N VAL A 160 15.11 -5.54 7.98
CA VAL A 160 14.73 -4.41 8.85
C VAL A 160 14.42 -4.89 10.28
N PHE A 161 13.63 -5.95 10.42
CA PHE A 161 13.11 -6.39 11.71
C PHE A 161 13.88 -7.57 12.31
N GLY A 162 14.32 -8.51 11.48
CA GLY A 162 14.84 -9.79 11.94
C GLY A 162 16.34 -9.82 12.17
N ASN A 163 17.08 -8.83 11.69
CA ASN A 163 18.56 -8.84 11.63
C ASN A 163 19.13 -10.20 11.16
N ASN A 164 18.35 -10.95 10.37
CA ASN A 164 18.72 -12.27 9.86
C ASN A 164 19.16 -12.16 8.41
N VAL A 165 20.43 -11.83 8.22
CA VAL A 165 21.03 -11.60 6.90
C VAL A 165 20.93 -12.83 6.00
N LYS A 166 21.11 -14.03 6.54
CA LYS A 166 21.05 -15.26 5.75
C LYS A 166 19.68 -15.42 5.11
N LEU A 167 18.60 -15.30 5.88
CA LEU A 167 17.24 -15.38 5.35
C LEU A 167 16.91 -14.20 4.41
N CYS A 168 17.42 -13.01 4.73
CA CYS A 168 17.26 -11.84 3.86
C CYS A 168 17.83 -12.12 2.46
N ILE A 169 19.08 -12.59 2.39
CA ILE A 169 19.77 -12.88 1.11
C ILE A 169 19.15 -14.07 0.39
N GLU A 170 18.71 -15.11 1.12
CA GLU A 170 18.03 -16.26 0.54
C GLU A 170 16.74 -15.83 -0.19
N ASN A 171 15.88 -15.06 0.48
CA ASN A 171 14.64 -14.57 -0.13
C ASN A 171 14.90 -13.61 -1.30
N TYR A 172 15.91 -12.73 -1.20
CA TYR A 172 16.28 -11.89 -2.32
C TYR A 172 16.79 -12.69 -3.51
N ASN A 173 17.57 -13.75 -3.31
CA ASN A 173 18.02 -14.64 -4.39
C ASN A 173 16.84 -15.40 -5.02
N ASN A 174 15.84 -15.83 -4.23
CA ASN A 174 14.61 -16.40 -4.76
C ASN A 174 13.87 -15.40 -5.65
N ALA A 175 13.72 -14.16 -5.18
CA ALA A 175 13.11 -13.08 -5.96
C ALA A 175 13.88 -12.81 -7.26
N LEU A 176 15.23 -12.72 -7.18
CA LEU A 176 16.10 -12.50 -8.33
C LEU A 176 15.89 -13.56 -9.39
N LYS A 177 15.93 -14.82 -9.01
CA LYS A 177 15.70 -15.96 -9.91
C LYS A 177 14.34 -15.86 -10.61
N LEU A 178 13.26 -15.56 -9.87
CA LEU A 178 11.91 -15.44 -10.43
C LEU A 178 11.80 -14.25 -11.40
N PHE A 179 12.45 -13.12 -11.09
CA PHE A 179 12.47 -11.97 -12.00
C PHE A 179 13.30 -12.24 -13.26
N GLU A 180 14.44 -12.93 -13.15
CA GLU A 180 15.26 -13.34 -14.30
C GLU A 180 14.49 -14.30 -15.20
N GLU A 181 13.86 -15.33 -14.65
CA GLU A 181 13.01 -16.27 -15.39
C GLU A 181 11.87 -15.57 -16.16
N GLY A 182 11.32 -14.50 -15.59
CA GLY A 182 10.27 -13.69 -16.18
C GLY A 182 10.77 -12.57 -17.09
N SER A 183 12.08 -12.40 -17.25
CA SER A 183 12.72 -11.28 -17.97
C SER A 183 12.34 -9.90 -17.42
N TYR A 184 12.08 -9.80 -16.10
CA TYR A 184 11.77 -8.56 -15.39
C TYR A 184 13.06 -7.87 -14.92
N TYR A 185 13.89 -7.47 -15.88
CA TYR A 185 15.26 -7.00 -15.64
C TYR A 185 15.37 -5.78 -14.72
N ARG A 186 14.40 -4.83 -14.79
CA ARG A 186 14.39 -3.67 -13.87
C ARG A 186 14.19 -4.09 -12.42
N ASP A 187 13.32 -5.07 -12.18
CA ASP A 187 13.07 -5.59 -10.83
C ASP A 187 14.25 -6.43 -10.33
N ALA A 188 14.87 -7.21 -11.20
CA ALA A 188 16.13 -7.94 -10.92
C ALA A 188 17.25 -6.97 -10.53
N TYR A 189 17.38 -5.84 -11.24
CA TYR A 189 18.33 -4.78 -10.92
C TYR A 189 18.11 -4.23 -9.50
N VAL A 190 16.85 -3.94 -9.14
CA VAL A 190 16.50 -3.45 -7.78
C VAL A 190 16.82 -4.50 -6.71
N VAL A 191 16.58 -5.79 -6.98
CA VAL A 191 16.93 -6.86 -6.03
C VAL A 191 18.44 -6.92 -5.81
N LEU A 192 19.24 -6.87 -6.89
CA LEU A 192 20.71 -6.85 -6.78
C LEU A 192 21.20 -5.65 -5.95
N LEU A 193 20.65 -4.47 -6.17
CA LEU A 193 20.97 -3.29 -5.34
C LEU A 193 20.65 -3.52 -3.86
N ASN A 194 19.52 -4.17 -3.54
CA ASN A 194 19.14 -4.47 -2.16
C ASN A 194 20.08 -5.48 -1.50
N ILE A 195 20.54 -6.50 -2.25
CA ILE A 195 21.52 -7.47 -1.78
C ILE A 195 22.86 -6.77 -1.49
N ILE A 196 23.35 -5.98 -2.45
CA ILE A 196 24.59 -5.22 -2.31
C ILE A 196 24.51 -4.29 -1.08
N GLN A 197 23.42 -3.52 -0.95
CA GLN A 197 23.21 -2.65 0.19
C GLN A 197 23.22 -3.41 1.51
N THR A 198 22.67 -4.61 1.56
CA THR A 198 22.63 -5.45 2.75
C THR A 198 24.05 -5.83 3.19
N TYR A 199 24.90 -6.26 2.26
CA TYR A 199 26.29 -6.58 2.56
C TYR A 199 27.12 -5.35 2.90
N LEU A 200 27.00 -4.25 2.14
CA LEU A 200 27.74 -3.01 2.41
C LEU A 200 27.41 -2.42 3.77
N SER A 201 26.15 -2.48 4.22
CA SER A 201 25.74 -1.98 5.53
C SER A 201 26.37 -2.75 6.69
N ARG A 202 26.90 -3.95 6.43
CA ARG A 202 27.57 -4.83 7.39
C ARG A 202 29.08 -4.85 7.22
N SER A 203 29.60 -4.06 6.30
CA SER A 203 31.02 -4.08 5.91
C SER A 203 31.50 -5.43 5.35
N GLU A 204 30.59 -6.23 4.82
CA GLU A 204 30.84 -7.50 4.13
C GLU A 204 31.16 -7.21 2.65
N TYR A 205 32.30 -6.55 2.40
CA TYR A 205 32.63 -5.95 1.11
C TYR A 205 32.97 -6.98 0.03
N ALA A 206 33.54 -8.13 0.42
CA ALA A 206 33.89 -9.20 -0.53
C ALA A 206 32.61 -9.80 -1.14
N GLU A 207 31.63 -10.12 -0.32
CA GLU A 207 30.32 -10.62 -0.74
C GLU A 207 29.57 -9.59 -1.59
N ALA A 208 29.62 -8.31 -1.19
CA ALA A 208 29.07 -7.23 -2.00
C ALA A 208 29.70 -7.17 -3.41
N GLY A 209 31.00 -7.43 -3.52
CA GLY A 209 31.76 -7.44 -4.77
C GLY A 209 31.24 -8.47 -5.79
N GLU A 210 30.84 -9.66 -5.34
CA GLU A 210 30.26 -10.68 -6.20
C GLU A 210 28.95 -10.19 -6.86
N TYR A 211 28.07 -9.56 -6.09
CA TYR A 211 26.80 -9.04 -6.59
C TYR A 211 26.97 -7.75 -7.39
N LEU A 212 27.97 -6.93 -7.09
CA LEU A 212 28.37 -5.79 -7.93
C LEU A 212 28.77 -6.26 -9.33
N SER A 213 29.54 -7.35 -9.42
CA SER A 213 29.91 -7.93 -10.70
C SER A 213 28.69 -8.45 -11.49
N LYS A 214 27.74 -9.10 -10.83
CA LYS A 214 26.48 -9.54 -11.46
C LYS A 214 25.65 -8.34 -11.93
N LEU A 215 25.58 -7.28 -11.14
CA LEU A 215 24.84 -6.09 -11.49
C LEU A 215 25.47 -5.35 -12.69
N SER A 216 26.82 -5.29 -12.74
CA SER A 216 27.53 -4.73 -13.90
C SER A 216 27.22 -5.51 -15.19
N GLN A 217 27.22 -6.85 -15.13
CA GLN A 217 26.86 -7.68 -16.27
C GLN A 217 25.42 -7.47 -16.74
N LEU A 218 24.48 -7.33 -15.78
CA LEU A 218 23.09 -7.03 -16.09
C LEU A 218 22.95 -5.65 -16.74
N GLU A 219 23.66 -4.64 -16.24
CA GLU A 219 23.65 -3.30 -16.83
C GLU A 219 24.18 -3.28 -18.25
N ASP A 220 25.30 -4.00 -18.52
CA ASP A 220 25.84 -4.16 -19.86
C ASP A 220 24.85 -4.88 -20.81
N GLU A 221 24.08 -5.83 -20.29
CA GLU A 221 23.03 -6.50 -21.06
C GLU A 221 21.87 -5.57 -21.38
N LEU A 222 21.42 -4.78 -20.40
CA LEU A 222 20.35 -3.79 -20.58
C LEU A 222 20.75 -2.71 -21.59
N ASN A 223 21.97 -2.21 -21.50
CA ASN A 223 22.52 -1.25 -22.46
C ASN A 223 22.57 -1.81 -23.88
N ARG A 224 23.00 -3.07 -24.05
CA ARG A 224 22.97 -3.75 -25.36
C ARG A 224 21.56 -3.91 -25.91
N LYS A 225 20.56 -4.13 -25.03
CA LYS A 225 19.14 -4.24 -25.39
C LYS A 225 18.45 -2.90 -25.53
N GLN A 226 19.15 -1.79 -25.32
CA GLN A 226 18.60 -0.41 -25.31
C GLN A 226 17.43 -0.27 -24.33
N VAL A 227 17.51 -0.95 -23.19
CA VAL A 227 16.55 -0.80 -22.11
C VAL A 227 17.02 0.33 -21.20
N ASP A 228 16.20 1.36 -21.08
CA ASP A 228 16.49 2.52 -20.25
C ASP A 228 16.50 2.16 -18.77
N ILE A 229 17.58 2.50 -18.06
CA ILE A 229 17.72 2.34 -16.62
C ILE A 229 17.40 3.68 -15.98
N ASP A 230 16.58 3.66 -14.94
CA ASP A 230 16.27 4.85 -14.17
C ASP A 230 17.55 5.51 -13.63
N PRO A 231 17.78 6.83 -13.83
CA PRO A 231 18.99 7.50 -13.37
C PRO A 231 19.28 7.33 -11.89
N SER A 232 18.24 7.19 -11.04
CA SER A 232 18.42 6.97 -9.60
C SER A 232 18.97 5.57 -9.28
N LEU A 233 18.56 4.56 -10.03
CA LEU A 233 19.08 3.20 -9.89
C LEU A 233 20.53 3.11 -10.39
N HIS A 234 20.82 3.75 -11.52
CA HIS A 234 22.18 3.80 -12.07
C HIS A 234 23.14 4.54 -11.13
N LEU A 235 22.75 5.71 -10.59
CA LEU A 235 23.56 6.43 -9.62
C LEU A 235 23.86 5.57 -8.39
N ARG A 236 22.85 4.87 -7.85
CA ARG A 236 23.04 3.98 -6.71
C ARG A 236 24.01 2.83 -7.02
N PHE A 237 23.97 2.28 -8.22
CA PHE A 237 24.97 1.31 -8.64
C PHE A 237 26.39 1.91 -8.67
N CYS A 238 26.55 3.11 -9.23
CA CYS A 238 27.83 3.82 -9.24
C CYS A 238 28.36 4.06 -7.82
N GLU A 239 27.51 4.53 -6.92
CA GLU A 239 27.85 4.73 -5.49
C GLU A 239 28.34 3.43 -4.83
N PHE A 240 27.60 2.32 -5.01
CA PHE A 240 27.94 1.03 -4.44
C PHE A 240 29.23 0.44 -5.04
N ARG A 241 29.45 0.64 -6.35
CA ARG A 241 30.68 0.27 -7.04
C ARG A 241 31.89 0.98 -6.45
N VAL A 242 31.77 2.31 -6.25
CA VAL A 242 32.83 3.09 -5.61
C VAL A 242 33.12 2.57 -4.19
N ILE A 243 32.09 2.37 -3.36
CA ILE A 243 32.25 1.86 -1.98
C ILE A 243 32.95 0.48 -1.99
N GLY A 244 32.49 -0.42 -2.86
CA GLY A 244 33.08 -1.75 -2.98
C GLY A 244 34.54 -1.72 -3.42
N LEU A 245 34.90 -0.90 -4.42
CA LEU A 245 36.27 -0.73 -4.90
C LEU A 245 37.17 -0.09 -3.85
N LEU A 246 36.69 0.97 -3.16
CA LEU A 246 37.44 1.61 -2.07
C LEU A 246 37.79 0.62 -0.99
N ALA A 247 36.86 -0.25 -0.60
CA ALA A 247 37.06 -1.21 0.47
C ALA A 247 37.94 -2.40 0.08
N ASN A 248 37.77 -2.95 -1.14
CA ASN A 248 38.44 -4.16 -1.59
C ASN A 248 39.80 -3.88 -2.28
N GLU A 249 39.92 -2.79 -3.02
CA GLU A 249 41.05 -2.51 -3.91
C GLU A 249 41.76 -1.19 -3.58
N GLY A 250 41.13 -0.35 -2.77
CA GLY A 250 41.66 0.91 -2.31
C GLY A 250 41.43 2.09 -3.25
N ARG A 251 41.91 3.28 -2.83
CA ARG A 251 41.61 4.56 -3.47
C ARG A 251 41.98 4.61 -4.96
N LYS A 252 43.17 4.08 -5.31
CA LYS A 252 43.67 4.18 -6.70
C LYS A 252 42.75 3.49 -7.74
N ALA A 253 42.18 2.34 -7.35
CA ALA A 253 41.25 1.61 -8.20
C ALA A 253 39.88 2.33 -8.30
N ALA A 254 39.43 2.96 -7.22
CA ALA A 254 38.15 3.63 -7.16
C ALA A 254 38.10 5.04 -7.78
N GLU A 255 39.27 5.73 -7.92
CA GLU A 255 39.34 7.13 -8.30
C GLU A 255 38.64 7.49 -9.62
N PRO A 256 38.77 6.70 -10.73
CA PRO A 256 38.03 7.00 -11.96
C PRO A 256 36.51 6.91 -11.78
N TYR A 257 36.04 6.00 -10.95
CA TYR A 257 34.62 5.77 -10.67
C TYR A 257 34.06 6.81 -9.70
N ILE A 258 34.88 7.36 -8.80
CA ILE A 258 34.48 8.50 -7.96
C ILE A 258 34.17 9.71 -8.83
N GLU A 259 35.09 10.02 -9.80
CA GLU A 259 34.90 11.14 -10.73
C GLU A 259 33.67 10.94 -11.63
N GLU A 260 33.47 9.72 -12.13
CA GLU A 260 32.32 9.34 -12.93
C GLU A 260 31.02 9.54 -12.16
N THR A 261 30.93 9.02 -10.91
CA THR A 261 29.76 9.13 -10.03
C THR A 261 29.46 10.59 -9.69
N ASP A 262 30.50 11.38 -9.36
CA ASP A 262 30.34 12.82 -9.08
C ASP A 262 29.90 13.62 -10.29
N ARG A 263 30.35 13.24 -11.49
CA ARG A 263 29.91 13.84 -12.76
C ARG A 263 28.47 13.50 -13.04
N PHE A 264 28.09 12.25 -12.87
CA PHE A 264 26.72 11.79 -13.09
C PHE A 264 25.74 12.48 -12.15
N TYR A 265 26.05 12.57 -10.86
CA TYR A 265 25.22 13.30 -9.89
C TYR A 265 25.04 14.79 -10.26
N ARG A 266 26.12 15.47 -10.73
CA ARG A 266 26.03 16.85 -11.19
C ARG A 266 25.14 17.03 -12.42
N GLN A 267 25.08 16.03 -13.30
CA GLN A 267 24.24 16.04 -14.50
C GLN A 267 22.79 15.68 -14.19
N HIS A 268 22.56 14.86 -13.17
CA HIS A 268 21.26 14.31 -12.75
C HIS A 268 21.04 14.51 -11.25
N PRO A 269 20.97 15.75 -10.75
CA PRO A 269 20.83 16.00 -9.32
C PRO A 269 19.51 15.48 -8.74
N GLU A 270 18.49 15.31 -9.60
CA GLU A 270 17.20 14.72 -9.25
C GLU A 270 17.26 13.21 -8.98
N SER A 271 18.36 12.54 -9.36
CA SER A 271 18.53 11.08 -9.21
C SER A 271 18.81 10.62 -7.77
N SER A 272 19.15 11.55 -6.87
CA SER A 272 19.38 11.27 -5.46
C SER A 272 18.89 12.41 -4.58
N THR A 273 18.50 12.07 -3.34
CA THR A 273 18.30 13.12 -2.33
C THR A 273 19.65 13.59 -1.80
N PRO A 274 19.78 14.87 -1.36
CA PRO A 274 21.01 15.33 -0.71
C PRO A 274 21.44 14.46 0.48
N GLU A 275 20.48 13.94 1.23
CA GLU A 275 20.77 13.01 2.35
C GLU A 275 21.47 11.73 1.89
N ALA A 276 20.94 11.10 0.83
CA ALA A 276 21.53 9.88 0.28
C ALA A 276 22.94 10.16 -0.28
N TRP A 277 23.10 11.28 -0.98
CA TRP A 277 24.38 11.73 -1.53
C TRP A 277 25.43 11.99 -0.43
N PHE A 278 25.07 12.72 0.63
CA PHE A 278 25.97 12.92 1.77
C PHE A 278 26.28 11.60 2.49
N GLY A 279 25.30 10.71 2.62
CA GLY A 279 25.50 9.38 3.17
C GLY A 279 26.55 8.57 2.40
N TYR A 280 26.50 8.60 1.07
CA TYR A 280 27.52 8.00 0.20
C TYR A 280 28.91 8.61 0.45
N LYS A 281 29.05 9.95 0.49
CA LYS A 281 30.33 10.63 0.74
C LYS A 281 30.87 10.32 2.13
N ILE A 282 30.03 10.28 3.15
CA ILE A 282 30.40 9.88 4.53
C ILE A 282 30.97 8.46 4.53
N MET A 283 30.33 7.53 3.81
CA MET A 283 30.83 6.15 3.72
C MET A 283 32.20 6.08 3.03
N CYS A 284 32.39 6.81 1.94
CA CYS A 284 33.69 6.89 1.25
C CYS A 284 34.79 7.44 2.18
N CYS A 285 34.52 8.55 2.88
CA CYS A 285 35.48 9.12 3.86
C CYS A 285 35.80 8.14 5.00
N ARG A 286 34.79 7.40 5.47
CA ARG A 286 34.98 6.39 6.53
C ARG A 286 35.96 5.28 6.08
N ILE A 287 35.77 4.74 4.87
CA ILE A 287 36.66 3.69 4.33
C ILE A 287 38.07 4.21 4.10
N LEU A 288 38.21 5.44 3.64
CA LEU A 288 39.51 6.09 3.41
C LEU A 288 40.22 6.55 4.69
N GLY A 289 39.53 6.55 5.83
CA GLY A 289 40.04 7.13 7.08
C GLY A 289 40.16 8.66 7.04
N ASP A 290 39.47 9.32 6.12
CA ASP A 290 39.42 10.79 6.02
C ASP A 290 38.44 11.36 7.06
N LEU A 291 38.93 11.49 8.31
CA LEU A 291 38.11 12.00 9.41
C LEU A 291 37.64 13.44 9.20
N LYS A 292 38.46 14.30 8.55
CA LYS A 292 38.08 15.70 8.31
C LYS A 292 37.01 15.83 7.22
N GLY A 293 37.17 15.12 6.11
CA GLY A 293 36.18 15.04 5.08
C GLY A 293 34.85 14.46 5.59
N ASN A 294 34.96 13.43 6.43
CA ASN A 294 33.75 12.81 7.04
C ASN A 294 33.00 13.82 7.91
N ILE A 295 33.67 14.57 8.80
CA ILE A 295 33.02 15.63 9.60
C ILE A 295 32.37 16.68 8.71
N ALA A 296 33.03 17.12 7.63
CA ALA A 296 32.49 18.12 6.73
C ALA A 296 31.18 17.65 6.04
N TYR A 297 31.10 16.37 5.62
CA TYR A 297 29.87 15.81 5.04
C TYR A 297 28.78 15.57 6.10
N VAL A 298 29.15 15.20 7.32
CA VAL A 298 28.19 15.11 8.44
C VAL A 298 27.59 16.49 8.73
N ASP A 299 28.39 17.55 8.71
CA ASP A 299 27.91 18.91 8.91
C ASP A 299 26.96 19.33 7.76
N SER A 300 27.33 19.06 6.50
CA SER A 300 26.47 19.33 5.36
C SER A 300 25.12 18.59 5.42
N LEU A 301 25.16 17.33 5.88
CA LEU A 301 23.94 16.54 6.10
C LEU A 301 23.07 17.15 7.20
N MET A 302 23.66 17.56 8.30
CA MET A 302 22.95 18.19 9.42
C MET A 302 22.34 19.54 9.01
N ASP A 303 23.07 20.37 8.27
CA ASP A 303 22.59 21.65 7.75
C ASP A 303 21.40 21.46 6.81
N TYR A 304 21.48 20.48 5.91
CA TYR A 304 20.36 20.12 5.03
C TYR A 304 19.14 19.67 5.81
N GLN A 305 19.30 18.74 6.75
CA GLN A 305 18.21 18.24 7.60
C GLN A 305 17.59 19.37 8.44
N HIS A 306 18.43 20.25 8.97
CA HIS A 306 17.95 21.42 9.71
C HIS A 306 17.12 22.38 8.85
N SER A 307 17.48 22.55 7.57
CA SER A 307 16.68 23.35 6.61
C SER A 307 15.28 22.77 6.36
N LEU A 308 15.10 21.47 6.61
CA LEU A 308 13.82 20.77 6.54
C LEU A 308 13.07 20.71 7.88
N GLY A 309 13.60 21.34 8.93
CA GLY A 309 13.06 21.24 10.28
C GLY A 309 13.30 19.88 10.96
N LEU A 310 14.18 19.05 10.40
CA LEU A 310 14.53 17.73 10.91
C LEU A 310 15.79 17.82 11.77
N CYS A 311 15.84 17.00 12.84
CA CYS A 311 17.01 16.90 13.67
C CYS A 311 17.19 15.46 14.13
N TYR A 312 18.30 14.84 13.72
CA TYR A 312 18.62 13.46 14.07
C TYR A 312 19.75 13.45 15.12
N PRO A 313 19.46 13.02 16.35
CA PRO A 313 20.46 13.02 17.45
C PRO A 313 21.73 12.29 17.06
N TYR A 314 21.61 11.15 16.39
CA TYR A 314 22.73 10.28 16.02
C TYR A 314 23.84 10.99 15.22
N ASN A 315 23.50 12.00 14.40
CA ASN A 315 24.51 12.76 13.66
C ASN A 315 25.46 13.52 14.60
N HIS A 316 24.93 14.06 15.71
CA HIS A 316 25.78 14.69 16.74
C HIS A 316 26.68 13.67 17.44
N TYR A 317 26.20 12.46 17.70
CA TYR A 317 26.98 11.37 18.25
C TYR A 317 28.14 10.99 17.31
N MET A 318 27.82 10.73 16.05
CA MET A 318 28.79 10.38 15.00
C MET A 318 29.85 11.46 14.82
N LYS A 319 29.45 12.74 14.82
CA LYS A 319 30.40 13.86 14.79
C LYS A 319 31.31 13.88 16.01
N GLY A 320 30.77 13.60 17.20
CA GLY A 320 31.54 13.49 18.42
C GLY A 320 32.64 12.42 18.36
N GLU A 321 32.28 11.22 17.87
CA GLU A 321 33.26 10.12 17.67
C GLU A 321 34.36 10.50 16.68
N LEU A 322 34.05 11.15 15.57
CA LEU A 322 35.04 11.58 14.60
C LEU A 322 35.99 12.66 15.16
N GLN A 323 35.47 13.61 15.95
CA GLN A 323 36.26 14.65 16.62
C GLN A 323 37.17 14.07 17.71
N GLU A 324 36.67 13.06 18.44
CA GLU A 324 37.49 12.33 19.41
C GLU A 324 38.66 11.58 18.75
N GLN A 325 38.40 10.90 17.63
CA GLN A 325 39.43 10.24 16.83
C GLN A 325 40.47 11.22 16.28
N LEU A 326 40.08 12.48 16.01
CA LEU A 326 41.02 13.56 15.64
C LEU A 326 41.78 14.16 16.81
N GLY A 327 41.45 13.78 18.05
CA GLY A 327 42.05 14.35 19.28
C GLY A 327 41.44 15.71 19.68
N ASP A 328 40.39 16.18 19.02
CA ASP A 328 39.67 17.40 19.40
C ASP A 328 38.58 17.09 20.45
N TYR A 329 39.06 16.73 21.64
CA TYR A 329 38.19 16.35 22.77
C TYR A 329 37.22 17.46 23.19
N ARG A 330 37.63 18.75 23.00
CA ARG A 330 36.75 19.87 23.33
C ARG A 330 35.57 19.97 22.38
N ALA A 331 35.77 19.75 21.08
CA ALA A 331 34.68 19.70 20.10
C ALA A 331 33.83 18.45 20.31
N ALA A 332 34.44 17.28 20.54
CA ALA A 332 33.76 16.04 20.82
C ALA A 332 32.79 16.15 22.01
N CYS A 333 33.25 16.73 23.14
CA CYS A 333 32.36 16.98 24.30
C CYS A 333 31.15 17.84 23.95
N ARG A 334 31.32 18.90 23.13
CA ARG A 334 30.19 19.72 22.68
C ARG A 334 29.19 18.93 21.82
N SER A 335 29.69 18.08 20.91
CA SER A 335 28.87 17.24 20.06
C SER A 335 28.07 16.20 20.87
N TYR A 336 28.71 15.54 21.82
CA TYR A 336 28.04 14.60 22.74
C TYR A 336 26.99 15.28 23.64
N ALA A 337 27.31 16.48 24.16
CA ALA A 337 26.33 17.25 24.94
C ALA A 337 25.10 17.62 24.09
N ARG A 338 25.33 17.98 22.82
CA ARG A 338 24.24 18.27 21.88
C ARG A 338 23.42 17.02 21.53
N TYR A 339 24.09 15.87 21.36
CA TYR A 339 23.40 14.58 21.19
C TYR A 339 22.46 14.30 22.37
N GLY A 340 22.93 14.44 23.62
CA GLY A 340 22.09 14.23 24.81
C GLY A 340 20.85 15.14 24.82
N ALA A 341 21.06 16.44 24.62
CA ALA A 341 19.97 17.43 24.63
C ALA A 341 18.92 17.16 23.52
N VAL A 342 19.37 16.83 22.30
CA VAL A 342 18.46 16.54 21.19
C VAL A 342 17.79 15.18 21.37
N SER A 343 18.52 14.16 21.86
CA SER A 343 17.98 12.83 22.12
C SER A 343 16.87 12.87 23.17
N ASP A 344 17.05 13.64 24.25
CA ASP A 344 16.02 13.81 25.29
C ASP A 344 14.76 14.51 24.72
N SER A 345 14.95 15.53 23.88
CA SER A 345 13.85 16.21 23.23
C SER A 345 13.07 15.29 22.27
N VAL A 346 13.76 14.51 21.44
CA VAL A 346 13.12 13.56 20.51
C VAL A 346 12.38 12.46 21.29
N ARG A 347 13.03 11.90 22.33
CA ARG A 347 12.40 10.86 23.16
C ARG A 347 11.14 11.35 23.85
N THR A 348 11.12 12.59 24.32
CA THR A 348 9.93 13.19 24.92
C THR A 348 8.81 13.34 23.90
N ALA A 349 9.10 13.85 22.70
CA ALA A 349 8.12 13.98 21.63
C ALA A 349 7.57 12.62 21.16
N GLU A 350 8.42 11.59 21.03
CA GLU A 350 7.99 10.23 20.71
C GLU A 350 7.11 9.61 21.81
N MET A 351 7.41 9.88 23.09
CA MET A 351 6.60 9.43 24.22
C MET A 351 5.22 10.07 24.19
N ASP A 352 5.14 11.38 23.92
CA ASP A 352 3.88 12.10 23.81
C ASP A 352 3.03 11.60 22.61
N ASP A 353 3.65 11.34 21.46
CA ASP A 353 2.99 10.75 20.29
C ASP A 353 2.47 9.33 20.59
N LYS A 354 3.29 8.48 21.23
CA LYS A 354 2.88 7.13 21.65
C LYS A 354 1.73 7.19 22.66
N LEU A 355 1.81 8.08 23.65
CA LEU A 355 0.76 8.23 24.65
C LEU A 355 -0.55 8.68 23.99
N SER A 356 -0.49 9.62 23.06
CA SER A 356 -1.65 10.06 22.27
C SER A 356 -2.28 8.93 21.46
N LYS A 357 -1.45 8.10 20.79
CA LYS A 357 -1.90 6.93 20.04
C LYS A 357 -2.53 5.86 20.94
N TYR A 358 -1.90 5.57 22.10
CA TYR A 358 -2.48 4.62 23.05
C TYR A 358 -3.81 5.12 23.64
N THR A 359 -3.92 6.42 23.91
CA THR A 359 -5.17 7.01 24.39
C THR A 359 -6.28 6.90 23.33
N ALA A 360 -5.97 7.23 22.06
CA ALA A 360 -6.91 7.09 20.97
C ALA A 360 -7.30 5.61 20.74
N GLN A 361 -6.35 4.68 20.81
CA GLN A 361 -6.63 3.24 20.69
C GLN A 361 -7.52 2.75 21.83
N PHE A 362 -7.25 3.18 23.06
CA PHE A 362 -8.07 2.83 24.22
C PHE A 362 -9.52 3.30 24.06
N GLU A 363 -9.72 4.52 23.53
CA GLU A 363 -11.07 5.03 23.26
C GLU A 363 -11.79 4.22 22.18
N VAL A 364 -11.08 3.86 21.09
CA VAL A 364 -11.62 3.00 20.04
C VAL A 364 -12.01 1.62 20.58
N ASP A 365 -11.17 1.02 21.40
CA ASP A 365 -11.45 -0.29 21.99
C ASP A 365 -12.60 -0.23 23.00
N ARG A 366 -12.70 0.86 23.78
CA ARG A 366 -13.86 1.12 24.65
C ARG A 366 -15.16 1.20 23.84
N LEU A 367 -15.17 1.98 22.75
CA LEU A 367 -16.34 2.08 21.87
C LEU A 367 -16.72 0.75 21.22
N LYS A 368 -15.73 -0.08 20.86
CA LYS A 368 -15.98 -1.44 20.35
C LYS A 368 -16.64 -2.31 21.41
N MET A 369 -16.18 -2.25 22.67
CA MET A 369 -16.77 -3.01 23.78
C MET A 369 -18.21 -2.55 24.06
N GLU A 370 -18.48 -1.24 24.12
CA GLU A 370 -19.83 -0.70 24.28
C GLU A 370 -20.76 -1.15 23.13
N LYS A 371 -20.26 -1.16 21.88
CA LYS A 371 -21.02 -1.67 20.73
C LYS A 371 -21.31 -3.18 20.85
N LEU A 372 -20.36 -3.97 21.32
CA LEU A 372 -20.54 -5.41 21.54
C LEU A 372 -21.57 -5.68 22.64
N GLU A 373 -21.50 -4.95 23.76
CA GLU A 373 -22.49 -5.05 24.84
C GLU A 373 -23.89 -4.66 24.36
N LEU A 374 -24.01 -3.56 23.60
CA LEU A 374 -25.30 -3.14 23.05
C LEU A 374 -25.85 -4.19 22.08
N SER A 375 -24.99 -4.77 21.22
CA SER A 375 -25.40 -5.83 20.30
C SER A 375 -25.84 -7.11 21.02
N ALA A 376 -25.19 -7.45 22.13
CA ALA A 376 -25.55 -8.58 22.97
C ALA A 376 -26.94 -8.35 23.62
N ARG A 377 -27.19 -7.18 24.21
CA ARG A 377 -28.51 -6.80 24.78
C ARG A 377 -29.61 -6.85 23.71
N LEU A 378 -29.37 -6.31 22.53
CA LEU A 378 -30.34 -6.36 21.44
C LEU A 378 -30.63 -7.80 20.98
N ASN A 379 -29.65 -8.67 21.00
CA ASN A 379 -29.84 -10.09 20.68
C ASN A 379 -30.62 -10.82 21.77
N GLU A 380 -30.39 -10.53 23.04
CA GLU A 380 -31.20 -11.04 24.15
C GLU A 380 -32.66 -10.61 24.04
N GLU A 381 -32.92 -9.32 23.78
CA GLU A 381 -34.28 -8.80 23.57
C GLU A 381 -34.97 -9.50 22.38
N ARG A 382 -34.26 -9.67 21.25
CA ARG A 382 -34.78 -10.39 20.08
C ARG A 382 -35.08 -11.85 20.39
N LEU A 383 -34.26 -12.52 21.18
CA LEU A 383 -34.48 -13.89 21.62
C LEU A 383 -35.71 -13.97 22.50
N MET A 384 -35.88 -13.05 23.47
CA MET A 384 -37.07 -13.02 24.33
C MET A 384 -38.36 -12.78 23.54
N ILE A 385 -38.34 -11.87 22.56
CA ILE A 385 -39.46 -11.64 21.65
C ILE A 385 -39.76 -12.90 20.83
N ALA A 386 -38.74 -13.52 20.27
CA ALA A 386 -38.91 -14.77 19.49
C ALA A 386 -39.51 -15.90 20.33
N LEU A 387 -39.07 -16.04 21.60
CA LEU A 387 -39.62 -17.03 22.52
C LEU A 387 -41.09 -16.72 22.88
N ALA A 388 -41.43 -15.46 23.12
CA ALA A 388 -42.79 -15.03 23.41
C ALA A 388 -43.73 -15.30 22.20
N VAL A 389 -43.30 -14.95 21.00
CA VAL A 389 -44.07 -15.23 19.77
C VAL A 389 -44.20 -16.74 19.52
N GLY A 390 -43.12 -17.50 19.69
CA GLY A 390 -43.14 -18.95 19.57
C GLY A 390 -44.07 -19.61 20.57
N GLY A 391 -44.07 -19.15 21.85
CA GLY A 391 -45.01 -19.57 22.87
C GLY A 391 -46.46 -19.28 22.53
N LEU A 392 -46.75 -18.10 22.01
CA LEU A 392 -48.11 -17.71 21.56
C LEU A 392 -48.58 -18.62 20.42
N VAL A 393 -47.74 -18.86 19.42
CA VAL A 393 -48.07 -19.80 18.31
C VAL A 393 -48.32 -21.18 18.79
N LEU A 394 -47.55 -21.71 19.76
CA LEU A 394 -47.76 -23.02 20.35
C LEU A 394 -49.10 -23.08 21.08
N LEU A 395 -49.45 -22.09 21.88
CA LEU A 395 -50.77 -22.01 22.56
C LEU A 395 -51.92 -22.00 21.56
N LEU A 396 -51.82 -21.24 20.45
CA LEU A 396 -52.82 -21.25 19.40
C LEU A 396 -52.98 -22.60 18.74
N LEU A 397 -51.87 -23.29 18.47
CA LEU A 397 -51.91 -24.66 17.91
C LEU A 397 -52.56 -25.64 18.87
N LEU A 398 -52.25 -25.55 20.17
CA LEU A 398 -52.89 -26.38 21.20
C LEU A 398 -54.42 -26.09 21.28
N LEU A 399 -54.81 -24.83 21.22
CA LEU A 399 -56.21 -24.44 21.22
C LEU A 399 -56.97 -24.98 19.97
N ILE A 400 -56.35 -24.84 18.79
CA ILE A 400 -56.92 -25.38 17.54
C ILE A 400 -57.05 -26.91 17.66
N THR A 401 -56.05 -27.59 18.11
CA THR A 401 -56.06 -29.06 18.32
C THR A 401 -57.17 -29.46 19.30
N TYR A 402 -57.29 -28.76 20.43
CA TYR A 402 -58.36 -28.98 21.39
C TYR A 402 -59.74 -28.78 20.75
N LEU A 403 -59.97 -27.70 20.06
CA LEU A 403 -61.23 -27.44 19.36
C LEU A 403 -61.54 -28.50 18.31
N TYR A 404 -60.52 -28.95 17.55
CA TYR A 404 -60.65 -30.02 16.56
C TYR A 404 -61.08 -31.36 17.24
N ILE A 405 -60.40 -31.78 18.35
CA ILE A 405 -60.75 -32.99 19.10
C ILE A 405 -62.18 -32.87 19.66
N ARG A 406 -62.55 -31.70 20.18
CA ARG A 406 -63.90 -31.43 20.71
C ARG A 406 -64.95 -31.54 19.60
N THR A 407 -64.68 -30.98 18.42
CA THR A 407 -65.59 -31.07 17.28
C THR A 407 -65.75 -32.51 16.80
N LEU A 408 -64.67 -33.28 16.70
CA LEU A 408 -64.72 -34.70 16.37
C LEU A 408 -65.55 -35.51 17.41
N SER A 409 -65.38 -35.23 18.71
CA SER A 409 -66.16 -35.86 19.77
C SER A 409 -67.65 -35.54 19.66
N MET A 410 -67.99 -34.28 19.38
CA MET A 410 -69.39 -33.84 19.13
C MET A 410 -70.00 -34.51 17.89
N ASN A 411 -69.27 -34.56 16.78
CA ASN A 411 -69.71 -35.23 15.57
C ASN A 411 -69.95 -36.72 15.81
N ARG A 412 -69.07 -37.42 16.52
CA ARG A 412 -69.30 -38.83 16.92
C ARG A 412 -70.55 -39.01 17.75
N LYS A 413 -70.82 -38.10 18.72
CA LYS A 413 -72.06 -38.14 19.54
C LYS A 413 -73.30 -37.87 18.66
N LEU A 414 -73.21 -36.93 17.70
CA LEU A 414 -74.29 -36.62 16.79
C LEU A 414 -74.60 -37.81 15.83
N GLU A 415 -73.57 -38.46 15.31
CA GLU A 415 -73.75 -39.70 14.52
C GLU A 415 -74.36 -40.85 15.33
N ALA A 416 -73.89 -41.02 16.58
CA ALA A 416 -74.47 -42.01 17.47
C ALA A 416 -75.98 -41.72 17.77
N ALA A 417 -76.30 -40.43 18.01
CA ALA A 417 -77.71 -40.01 18.19
C ALA A 417 -78.52 -40.18 16.89
N ARG A 418 -78.01 -39.86 15.74
CA ARG A 418 -78.67 -40.11 14.42
C ARG A 418 -78.95 -41.61 14.25
N ARG A 419 -77.95 -42.46 14.46
CA ARG A 419 -78.13 -43.94 14.36
C ARG A 419 -79.14 -44.46 15.37
N ALA A 420 -79.24 -43.90 16.60
CA ALA A 420 -80.24 -44.25 17.59
C ALA A 420 -81.63 -43.82 17.12
N VAL A 421 -81.83 -42.62 16.54
CA VAL A 421 -83.07 -42.15 15.96
C VAL A 421 -83.47 -42.98 14.75
N GLU A 422 -82.56 -43.33 13.85
CA GLU A 422 -82.84 -44.22 12.71
C GLU A 422 -83.33 -45.64 13.17
N LYS A 423 -82.60 -46.23 14.19
CA LYS A 423 -83.03 -47.47 14.79
C LYS A 423 -84.48 -47.33 15.36
N MET A 424 -84.76 -46.25 16.11
CA MET A 424 -86.11 -46.01 16.63
C MET A 424 -87.14 -45.83 15.54
N SER A 425 -86.79 -45.15 14.42
CA SER A 425 -87.71 -45.03 13.25
C SER A 425 -87.96 -46.36 12.58
N GLN A 426 -86.89 -47.19 12.44
CA GLN A 426 -87.09 -48.60 11.92
C GLN A 426 -87.94 -49.49 12.82
N VAL A 427 -87.78 -49.39 14.13
CA VAL A 427 -88.61 -50.08 15.10
C VAL A 427 -90.05 -49.58 15.02
N LYS A 428 -90.32 -48.26 14.88
CA LYS A 428 -91.63 -47.70 14.69
C LYS A 428 -92.28 -48.17 13.38
N SER A 429 -91.56 -48.32 12.30
CA SER A 429 -92.09 -48.81 11.04
C SER A 429 -92.37 -50.28 11.02
N SER A 430 -91.74 -51.08 11.88
CA SER A 430 -92.06 -52.51 12.06
C SER A 430 -93.21 -52.82 13.04
N PHE A 431 -93.74 -51.78 13.72
CA PHE A 431 -94.91 -51.86 14.59
C PHE A 431 -96.19 -51.25 13.98
N ILE A 432 -96.29 -51.14 12.68
CA ILE A 432 -97.61 -50.90 12.05
C ILE A 432 -98.26 -52.25 11.82
N PRO A 433 -99.23 -52.62 12.63
CA PRO A 433 -99.89 -53.92 12.49
C PRO A 433 -100.83 -53.84 11.26
N VAL A 434 -100.69 -54.89 10.51
CA VAL A 434 -101.75 -55.30 9.62
C VAL A 434 -103.08 -55.37 10.41
N SER A 435 -103.99 -54.46 10.13
CA SER A 435 -105.36 -54.61 10.50
C SER A 435 -106.23 -53.79 9.56
N TYR A 436 -106.66 -54.41 8.51
CA TYR A 436 -107.98 -54.17 7.89
C TYR A 436 -108.20 -55.18 6.74
N THR A 437 -108.64 -56.34 7.12
CA THR A 437 -109.54 -57.08 6.24
C THR A 437 -110.69 -57.67 7.12
N HIS A 438 -111.73 -57.02 7.11
CA HIS A 438 -113.09 -57.59 7.00
C HIS A 438 -114.11 -56.40 6.88
#